data_c7ec88f6f3a80d467b0deed60b2f0d6f
#
_entry.id   c7ec88f6f3a80d467b0deed60b2f0d6f
#
_cell.length_a   1.000
_cell.length_b   1.000
_cell.length_c   1.000
_cell.angle_alpha   90.00
_cell.angle_beta   90.00
_cell.angle_gamma   90.00
#
_symmetry.space_group_name_H-M   'P 1'
#
loop_
_entity.id
_entity.type
_entity.pdbx_description
1 polymer ?
#
loop_
_entity_poly.entity_id
_entity_poly.type
_entity_poly.pdbx_seq_one_letter_code
_entity_poly.pdbx_strand_id
1 'polypeptide(L)'
;MDSPQAVVELMAKELSQYDREVFCILNMKNNGQIINMNLVSVGTINASLVIPREVFKSSILANASAIIGLHNHPSGNVKPSKEGMIVTRKLQKCGQLLGIELLDHIIVGGTNGKMLSFREEKMLNVTGRMDWER
;
A
#
# COMPACT_ATOMS: atom_id res chain seq x y z
N MET A 1 12.09 -1.07 -16.44
CA MET A 1 11.34 -1.24 -15.19
C MET A 1 10.07 -2.02 -15.48
N ASP A 2 9.80 -3.00 -14.67
CA ASP A 2 8.61 -3.82 -14.82
C ASP A 2 7.35 -3.00 -14.59
N SER A 3 6.21 -3.53 -15.06
CA SER A 3 4.92 -2.90 -14.81
C SER A 3 4.64 -2.83 -13.30
N PRO A 4 3.83 -1.86 -12.86
CA PRO A 4 3.44 -1.80 -11.45
C PRO A 4 2.86 -3.11 -10.93
N GLN A 5 2.05 -3.77 -11.75
CA GLN A 5 1.47 -5.06 -11.36
C GLN A 5 2.54 -6.12 -11.13
N ALA A 6 3.56 -6.19 -11.98
CA ALA A 6 4.65 -7.16 -11.82
C ALA A 6 5.42 -6.91 -10.53
N VAL A 7 5.68 -5.63 -10.20
CA VAL A 7 6.36 -5.28 -8.95
C VAL A 7 5.50 -5.63 -7.75
N VAL A 8 4.20 -5.36 -7.80
CA VAL A 8 3.27 -5.73 -6.73
C VAL A 8 3.28 -7.24 -6.51
N GLU A 9 3.22 -8.02 -7.57
CA GLU A 9 3.25 -9.48 -7.47
C GLU A 9 4.54 -9.98 -6.85
N LEU A 10 5.67 -9.39 -7.24
CA LEU A 10 6.96 -9.74 -6.68
C LEU A 10 7.02 -9.42 -5.19
N MET A 11 6.57 -8.24 -4.79
CA MET A 11 6.55 -7.83 -3.39
C MET A 11 5.57 -8.66 -2.57
N ALA A 12 4.43 -9.02 -3.17
CA ALA A 12 3.45 -9.87 -2.51
C ALA A 12 4.05 -11.24 -2.18
N LYS A 13 4.80 -11.80 -3.12
CA LYS A 13 5.48 -13.07 -2.90
C LYS A 13 6.50 -12.96 -1.77
N GLU A 14 7.24 -11.88 -1.73
CA GLU A 14 8.22 -11.63 -0.67
C GLU A 14 7.53 -11.50 0.69
N LEU A 15 6.47 -10.69 0.77
CA LEU A 15 5.74 -10.46 2.03
C LEU A 15 5.06 -11.71 2.54
N SER A 16 4.63 -12.60 1.66
CA SER A 16 3.92 -13.82 2.04
C SER A 16 4.77 -14.77 2.88
N GLN A 17 6.08 -14.57 2.90
CA GLN A 17 7.01 -15.44 3.61
C GLN A 17 7.27 -15.01 5.05
N TYR A 18 6.79 -13.82 5.45
CA TYR A 18 7.02 -13.34 6.80
C TYR A 18 6.01 -13.93 7.78
N ASP A 19 6.49 -14.26 8.97
CA ASP A 19 5.66 -14.82 10.05
C ASP A 19 5.00 -13.76 10.92
N ARG A 20 5.21 -12.48 10.61
CA ARG A 20 4.60 -11.35 11.29
C ARG A 20 4.13 -10.33 10.27
N GLU A 21 3.24 -9.43 10.69
CA GLU A 21 2.73 -8.41 9.77
C GLU A 21 3.82 -7.40 9.45
N VAL A 22 3.92 -7.09 8.17
CA VAL A 22 4.85 -6.07 7.67
C VAL A 22 4.05 -5.15 6.76
N PHE A 23 4.21 -3.85 6.93
CA PHE A 23 3.58 -2.86 6.08
C PHE A 23 4.65 -2.10 5.32
N CYS A 24 4.52 -2.06 4.01
CA CYS A 24 5.41 -1.29 3.16
C CYS A 24 4.63 -0.51 2.12
N ILE A 25 5.29 0.46 1.51
CA ILE A 25 4.70 1.24 0.43
C ILE A 25 5.59 1.19 -0.79
N LEU A 26 4.96 1.27 -1.96
CA LEU A 26 5.63 1.49 -3.23
C LEU A 26 5.43 2.95 -3.60
N ASN A 27 6.52 3.67 -3.80
CA ASN A 27 6.49 5.05 -4.28
C ASN A 27 6.48 5.05 -5.80
N MET A 28 5.61 5.87 -6.39
CA MET A 28 5.35 5.83 -7.82
C MET A 28 5.38 7.22 -8.44
N LYS A 29 5.79 7.27 -9.70
CA LYS A 29 5.63 8.46 -10.55
C LYS A 29 4.20 8.54 -11.08
N ASN A 30 3.84 9.72 -11.60
CA ASN A 30 2.52 9.93 -12.17
C ASN A 30 2.24 9.10 -13.42
N ASN A 31 3.26 8.57 -14.07
CA ASN A 31 3.11 7.66 -15.21
C ASN A 31 2.94 6.19 -14.80
N GLY A 32 2.85 5.92 -13.50
CA GLY A 32 2.66 4.57 -12.98
C GLY A 32 3.96 3.81 -12.73
N GLN A 33 5.10 4.41 -13.02
CA GLN A 33 6.39 3.76 -12.84
C GLN A 33 6.78 3.72 -11.36
N ILE A 34 7.25 2.58 -10.89
CA ILE A 34 7.71 2.43 -9.50
C ILE A 34 9.07 3.09 -9.33
N ILE A 35 9.19 3.92 -8.30
CA ILE A 35 10.46 4.56 -7.95
C ILE A 35 11.25 3.66 -6.99
N ASN A 36 10.63 3.30 -5.89
CA ASN A 36 11.26 2.47 -4.86
C ASN A 36 10.20 1.90 -3.93
N MET A 37 10.64 1.08 -2.99
CA MET A 37 9.81 0.51 -1.93
C MET A 37 10.38 0.97 -0.58
N ASN A 38 9.50 1.26 0.35
CA ASN A 38 9.88 1.66 1.71
C ASN A 38 9.14 0.81 2.73
N LEU A 39 9.89 0.19 3.64
CA LEU A 39 9.35 -0.53 4.77
C LEU A 39 8.87 0.49 5.80
N VAL A 40 7.59 0.41 6.18
CA VAL A 40 7.00 1.36 7.11
C VAL A 40 6.97 0.83 8.53
N SER A 41 6.50 -0.40 8.70
CA SER A 41 6.38 -0.96 10.05
C SER A 41 6.44 -2.48 10.03
N VAL A 42 6.84 -3.04 11.15
CA VAL A 42 6.83 -4.48 11.42
C VAL A 42 6.01 -4.70 12.69
N GLY A 43 5.03 -5.59 12.62
CA GLY A 43 4.12 -5.87 13.72
C GLY A 43 2.69 -5.55 13.34
N THR A 44 1.78 -5.70 14.29
CA THR A 44 0.36 -5.49 14.05
C THR A 44 0.08 -4.07 13.58
N ILE A 45 -0.66 -3.95 12.47
CA ILE A 45 -1.01 -2.65 11.93
C ILE A 45 -2.16 -2.06 12.72
N ASN A 46 -1.96 -0.83 13.20
CA ASN A 46 -3.05 -0.04 13.78
C ASN A 46 -2.79 1.45 13.58
N ALA A 47 -3.83 2.25 13.80
CA ALA A 47 -3.80 3.68 13.50
C ALA A 47 -2.81 4.47 14.36
N SER A 48 -2.42 3.94 15.52
CA SER A 48 -1.48 4.62 16.40
C SER A 48 -0.03 4.34 16.02
N LEU A 49 0.22 3.20 15.37
CA LEU A 49 1.58 2.80 14.97
C LEU A 49 1.95 3.25 13.55
N VAL A 50 0.95 3.34 12.66
CA VAL A 50 1.19 3.82 11.31
C VAL A 50 1.04 5.34 11.30
N ILE A 51 2.16 6.03 11.29
CA ILE A 51 2.21 7.49 11.37
C ILE A 51 2.36 8.06 9.96
N PRO A 52 1.41 8.87 9.47
CA PRO A 52 1.49 9.41 8.11
C PRO A 52 2.80 10.14 7.81
N ARG A 53 3.32 10.89 8.76
CA ARG A 53 4.59 11.59 8.59
C ARG A 53 5.71 10.61 8.19
N GLU A 54 5.74 9.44 8.81
CA GLU A 54 6.77 8.43 8.51
C GLU A 54 6.51 7.73 7.19
N VAL A 55 5.24 7.49 6.87
CA VAL A 55 4.86 6.87 5.60
C VAL A 55 5.26 7.78 4.43
N PHE A 56 4.84 9.03 4.48
CA PHE A 56 5.01 9.95 3.36
C PHE A 56 6.39 10.59 3.28
N LYS A 57 7.22 10.43 4.30
CA LYS A 57 8.58 10.97 4.28
C LYS A 57 9.38 10.45 3.08
N SER A 58 9.37 9.13 2.87
CA SER A 58 10.07 8.55 1.73
C SER A 58 9.45 9.00 0.41
N SER A 59 8.14 9.18 0.40
CA SER A 59 7.41 9.61 -0.80
C SER A 59 7.82 11.03 -1.20
N ILE A 60 7.90 11.92 -0.23
CA ILE A 60 8.31 13.31 -0.47
C ILE A 60 9.77 13.35 -0.95
N LEU A 61 10.66 12.62 -0.28
CA LEU A 61 12.07 12.56 -0.65
C LEU A 61 12.28 11.96 -2.04
N ALA A 62 11.43 11.00 -2.42
CA ALA A 62 11.51 10.37 -3.73
C ALA A 62 10.79 11.17 -4.82
N ASN A 63 10.14 12.27 -4.45
CA ASN A 63 9.31 13.04 -5.36
C ASN A 63 8.22 12.18 -6.00
N ALA A 64 7.59 11.33 -5.20
CA ALA A 64 6.54 10.44 -5.66
C ALA A 64 5.24 11.21 -5.89
N SER A 65 4.47 10.80 -6.88
CA SER A 65 3.14 11.34 -7.15
C SER A 65 2.04 10.49 -6.54
N ALA A 66 2.35 9.24 -6.21
CA ALA A 66 1.37 8.29 -5.69
C ALA A 66 2.07 7.18 -4.93
N ILE A 67 1.29 6.46 -4.14
CA ILE A 67 1.78 5.29 -3.40
C ILE A 67 0.78 4.14 -3.46
N ILE A 68 1.30 2.92 -3.31
CA ILE A 68 0.51 1.72 -3.06
C ILE A 68 0.99 1.13 -1.75
N GLY A 69 0.05 0.86 -0.85
CA GLY A 69 0.37 0.17 0.40
C GLY A 69 0.26 -1.35 0.22
N LEU A 70 1.19 -2.07 0.82
CA LEU A 70 1.15 -3.54 0.83
C LEU A 70 1.37 -4.02 2.25
N HIS A 71 0.55 -4.98 2.68
CA HIS A 71 0.79 -5.60 3.96
C HIS A 71 0.31 -7.05 3.96
N ASN A 72 0.96 -7.89 4.75
CA ASN A 72 0.65 -9.30 4.79
C ASN A 72 -0.18 -9.66 6.03
N HIS A 73 -1.01 -10.68 5.87
CA HIS A 73 -1.69 -11.35 6.98
C HIS A 73 -1.11 -12.77 7.08
N PRO A 74 -0.21 -13.04 8.05
CA PRO A 74 0.42 -14.35 8.16
C PRO A 74 -0.55 -15.51 8.31
N SER A 75 -1.77 -15.25 8.82
CA SER A 75 -2.80 -16.28 8.93
C SER A 75 -3.28 -16.79 7.58
N GLY A 76 -3.02 -16.05 6.50
CA GLY A 76 -3.52 -16.38 5.17
C GLY A 76 -4.91 -15.82 4.87
N ASN A 77 -5.61 -15.29 5.86
CA ASN A 77 -6.92 -14.67 5.67
C ASN A 77 -6.75 -13.22 5.27
N VAL A 78 -7.08 -12.89 4.03
CA VAL A 78 -6.87 -11.54 3.49
C VAL A 78 -8.01 -10.56 3.80
N LYS A 79 -8.98 -10.97 4.62
CA LYS A 79 -10.07 -10.07 5.01
C LYS A 79 -9.51 -8.86 5.75
N PRO A 80 -9.90 -7.63 5.34
CA PRO A 80 -9.41 -6.43 6.02
C PRO A 80 -9.86 -6.37 7.47
N SER A 81 -8.95 -5.98 8.34
CA SER A 81 -9.29 -5.70 9.73
C SER A 81 -9.87 -4.29 9.85
N LYS A 82 -10.59 -4.05 10.95
CA LYS A 82 -11.11 -2.71 11.25
C LYS A 82 -9.95 -1.71 11.33
N GLU A 83 -8.86 -2.08 11.99
CA GLU A 83 -7.69 -1.21 12.11
C GLU A 83 -7.04 -0.94 10.76
N GLY A 84 -6.94 -1.94 9.90
CA GLY A 84 -6.41 -1.75 8.56
C GLY A 84 -7.24 -0.80 7.73
N MET A 85 -8.56 -0.84 7.88
CA MET A 85 -9.45 0.09 7.19
C MET A 85 -9.28 1.52 7.69
N ILE A 86 -9.10 1.70 9.00
CA ILE A 86 -8.86 3.02 9.59
C ILE A 86 -7.53 3.60 9.09
N VAL A 87 -6.49 2.79 9.08
CA VAL A 87 -5.16 3.19 8.58
C VAL A 87 -5.26 3.62 7.12
N THR A 88 -5.96 2.84 6.29
CA THR A 88 -6.13 3.13 4.88
C THR A 88 -6.80 4.49 4.66
N ARG A 89 -7.88 4.77 5.38
CA ARG A 89 -8.59 6.05 5.28
C ARG A 89 -7.72 7.22 5.73
N LYS A 90 -6.97 7.02 6.80
CA LYS A 90 -6.06 8.04 7.32
C LYS A 90 -4.98 8.38 6.28
N LEU A 91 -4.38 7.37 5.67
CA LEU A 91 -3.36 7.57 4.65
C LEU A 91 -3.94 8.21 3.39
N GLN A 92 -5.16 7.82 3.01
CA GLN A 92 -5.82 8.41 1.86
C GLN A 92 -6.02 9.92 2.05
N LYS A 93 -6.53 10.32 3.22
CA LYS A 93 -6.76 11.73 3.51
C LYS A 93 -5.45 12.52 3.53
N CYS A 94 -4.43 11.98 4.17
CA CYS A 94 -3.13 12.64 4.22
C CYS A 94 -2.51 12.76 2.83
N GLY A 95 -2.62 11.73 2.03
CA GLY A 95 -2.13 11.74 0.65
C GLY A 95 -2.81 12.80 -0.19
N GLN A 96 -4.12 12.97 -0.02
CA GLN A 96 -4.87 14.01 -0.73
C GLN A 96 -4.36 15.41 -0.40
N LEU A 97 -4.04 15.64 0.87
CA LEU A 97 -3.50 16.93 1.29
C LEU A 97 -2.10 17.18 0.75
N LEU A 98 -1.31 16.13 0.61
CA LEU A 98 0.07 16.25 0.14
C LEU A 98 0.22 16.19 -1.37
N GLY A 99 -0.86 15.85 -2.08
CA GLY A 99 -0.77 15.61 -3.51
C GLY A 99 -0.09 14.30 -3.87
N ILE A 100 -0.10 13.33 -2.95
CA ILE A 100 0.51 12.01 -3.14
C ILE A 100 -0.60 10.99 -2.89
N GLU A 101 -1.27 10.57 -3.94
CA GLU A 101 -2.48 9.78 -3.81
C GLU A 101 -2.19 8.33 -3.42
N LEU A 102 -2.98 7.80 -2.48
CA LEU A 102 -2.97 6.37 -2.17
C LEU A 102 -3.83 5.67 -3.22
N LEU A 103 -3.18 4.95 -4.13
CA LEU A 103 -3.85 4.31 -5.27
C LEU A 103 -4.49 2.99 -4.91
N ASP A 104 -3.90 2.27 -4.00
CA ASP A 104 -4.42 1.00 -3.54
C ASP A 104 -3.78 0.61 -2.22
N HIS A 105 -4.44 -0.28 -1.51
CA HIS A 105 -3.91 -0.99 -0.36
C HIS A 105 -4.15 -2.47 -0.65
N ILE A 106 -3.09 -3.24 -0.68
CA ILE A 106 -3.16 -4.66 -1.03
C ILE A 106 -2.75 -5.49 0.18
N ILE A 107 -3.65 -6.40 0.56
CA ILE A 107 -3.38 -7.37 1.62
C ILE A 107 -2.95 -8.67 0.97
N VAL A 108 -1.85 -9.22 1.45
CA VAL A 108 -1.28 -10.47 0.94
C VAL A 108 -1.49 -11.53 2.02
N GLY A 109 -2.02 -12.69 1.64
CA GLY A 109 -2.10 -13.82 2.53
C GLY A 109 -0.73 -14.43 2.76
N GLY A 110 -0.69 -15.54 3.46
CA GLY A 110 0.56 -16.28 3.65
C GLY A 110 1.00 -16.96 2.36
N THR A 111 1.46 -18.19 2.46
CA THR A 111 1.95 -18.92 1.28
C THR A 111 0.85 -19.42 0.36
N ASN A 112 -0.43 -19.12 0.69
CA ASN A 112 -1.58 -19.56 -0.12
C ASN A 112 -1.78 -18.74 -1.41
N GLY A 113 -1.02 -17.70 -1.62
CA GLY A 113 -1.09 -16.85 -2.81
C GLY A 113 -2.30 -15.92 -2.89
N LYS A 114 -3.09 -15.82 -1.82
CA LYS A 114 -4.28 -14.96 -1.82
C LYS A 114 -3.87 -13.50 -1.67
N MET A 115 -4.61 -12.64 -2.35
CA MET A 115 -4.42 -11.19 -2.29
C MET A 115 -5.79 -10.52 -2.32
N LEU A 116 -5.87 -9.34 -1.67
CA LEU A 116 -7.06 -8.50 -1.70
C LEU A 116 -6.65 -7.08 -1.99
N SER A 117 -7.25 -6.49 -3.00
CA SER A 117 -7.06 -5.07 -3.35
C SER A 117 -8.25 -4.28 -2.81
N PHE A 118 -7.97 -3.29 -1.96
CA PHE A 118 -9.02 -2.41 -1.44
C PHE A 118 -9.74 -1.67 -2.56
N ARG A 119 -8.99 -1.29 -3.59
CA ARG A 119 -9.56 -0.58 -4.72
C ARG A 119 -10.51 -1.46 -5.53
N GLU A 120 -10.10 -2.69 -5.83
CA GLU A 120 -10.95 -3.63 -6.56
C GLU A 120 -12.20 -4.00 -5.78
N GLU A 121 -12.10 -4.07 -4.45
CA GLU A 121 -13.24 -4.35 -3.57
C GLU A 121 -14.06 -3.10 -3.27
N LYS A 122 -13.73 -1.98 -3.87
CA LYS A 122 -14.43 -0.69 -3.70
C LYS A 122 -14.41 -0.18 -2.27
N MET A 123 -13.37 -0.54 -1.52
CA MET A 123 -13.17 -0.09 -0.15
C MET A 123 -12.26 1.14 -0.08
N LEU A 124 -11.73 1.55 -1.22
CA LEU A 124 -10.88 2.72 -1.34
C LEU A 124 -11.38 3.54 -2.52
N ASN A 125 -11.89 4.73 -2.24
CA ASN A 125 -12.34 5.65 -3.28
C ASN A 125 -11.16 6.48 -3.73
N VAL A 126 -10.74 6.27 -4.97
CA VAL A 126 -9.74 7.12 -5.60
C VAL A 126 -10.47 8.34 -6.13
N THR A 127 -10.29 9.48 -5.46
CA THR A 127 -11.09 10.68 -5.74
C THR A 127 -10.65 11.40 -7.00
N GLY A 128 -9.41 11.35 -7.34
CA GLY A 128 -8.92 11.92 -8.57
C GLY A 128 -8.79 10.87 -9.63
N ARG A 129 -8.78 11.29 -10.88
CA ARG A 129 -8.47 10.38 -11.94
C ARG A 129 -6.95 10.29 -12.06
N MET A 130 -6.44 9.08 -12.04
CA MET A 130 -5.01 8.87 -12.20
C MET A 130 -4.66 8.96 -13.67
N ASP A 131 -3.52 9.56 -13.99
CA ASP A 131 -3.16 9.81 -15.37
C ASP A 131 -3.10 8.55 -16.21
N TRP A 132 -2.68 7.44 -15.65
CA TRP A 132 -2.59 6.21 -16.41
C TRP A 132 -3.93 5.51 -16.62
N GLU A 133 -5.01 5.98 -15.99
CA GLU A 133 -6.35 5.42 -16.17
C GLU A 133 -7.11 6.07 -17.32
N ARG A 134 -6.57 7.13 -17.86
CA ARG A 134 -7.23 7.87 -18.93
C ARG A 134 -7.05 7.21 -20.30
#